data_451297adca8a136a33b4869ac5ea1087
#
_entry.id   451297adca8a136a33b4869ac5ea1087
#
_cell.length_a   1.000
_cell.length_b   1.000
_cell.length_c   1.000
_cell.angle_alpha   90.00
_cell.angle_beta   90.00
_cell.angle_gamma   90.00
#
_symmetry.space_group_name_H-M   'P 1'
#
loop_
_entity.id
_entity.type
_entity.pdbx_description
1 polymer ?
#
loop_
_entity_poly.entity_id
_entity_poly.type
_entity_poly.pdbx_seq_one_letter_code
_entity_poly.pdbx_strand_id
1 'polypeptide(L)'
;DFERMIQKGAAVVDAGGGGMQITVFSKGKVVTTQHLALGTMRMREQLARKSNNLAQYELQVEELVDKELEVFKAMYLQETKIKYLIIIGDYISEISRKVEKNKEDNTIEAAKFLKYIRKLDEKTLEEISEELNLSNESDALVIPYMMIFKCMAESIGAESLWAPGTNVSDGIAFHYAQKNNMIRVEHDFEADVLSAARNLSERYMSYTPHID
;
A
#
# COMPACT_ATOMS: atom_id res chain seq x y z
N ASP A 1 -11.68 5.60 12.02
CA ASP A 1 -11.88 4.49 11.06
C ASP A 1 -10.73 3.48 11.03
N PHE A 2 -9.49 3.89 11.30
CA PHE A 2 -8.32 3.00 11.31
C PHE A 2 -8.52 1.79 12.23
N GLU A 3 -8.88 2.00 13.51
CA GLU A 3 -9.11 0.94 14.48
C GLU A 3 -10.13 -0.10 13.99
N ARG A 4 -11.22 0.35 13.39
CA ARG A 4 -12.24 -0.54 12.82
C ARG A 4 -11.69 -1.38 11.67
N MET A 5 -10.82 -0.80 10.83
CA MET A 5 -10.23 -1.49 9.68
C MET A 5 -9.26 -2.57 10.12
N ILE A 6 -8.35 -2.27 11.05
CA ILE A 6 -7.35 -3.23 11.55
C ILE A 6 -7.99 -4.38 12.31
N GLN A 7 -9.13 -4.17 12.98
CA GLN A 7 -9.90 -5.25 13.61
C GLN A 7 -10.44 -6.26 12.59
N LYS A 8 -10.82 -5.81 11.40
CA LYS A 8 -11.43 -6.65 10.35
C LYS A 8 -10.43 -7.24 9.36
N GLY A 9 -9.16 -6.86 9.46
CA GLY A 9 -8.09 -7.24 8.58
C GLY A 9 -7.74 -6.13 7.58
N ALA A 10 -6.57 -5.56 7.73
CA ALA A 10 -6.07 -4.47 6.90
C ALA A 10 -4.60 -4.67 6.53
N ALA A 11 -4.21 -4.19 5.37
CA ALA A 11 -2.81 -4.00 4.99
C ALA A 11 -2.54 -2.50 4.80
N VAL A 12 -1.58 -1.97 5.55
CA VAL A 12 -1.05 -0.62 5.34
C VAL A 12 0.13 -0.72 4.39
N VAL A 13 0.09 0.04 3.31
CA VAL A 13 1.08 0.00 2.25
C VAL A 13 1.64 1.39 2.01
N ASP A 14 2.95 1.49 2.10
CA ASP A 14 3.72 2.67 1.74
C ASP A 14 4.63 2.33 0.57
N ALA A 15 4.30 2.84 -0.63
CA ALA A 15 5.05 2.63 -1.85
C ALA A 15 5.95 3.82 -2.16
N GLY A 16 7.23 3.66 -1.88
CA GLY A 16 8.26 4.64 -2.21
C GLY A 16 8.95 4.38 -3.54
N GLY A 17 9.93 5.22 -3.88
CA GLY A 17 10.72 5.07 -5.11
C GLY A 17 11.60 3.83 -5.14
N GLY A 18 12.19 3.43 -4.03
CA GLY A 18 13.14 2.30 -3.94
C GLY A 18 12.52 0.98 -3.56
N GLY A 19 11.35 0.97 -2.91
CA GLY A 19 10.67 -0.21 -2.43
C GLY A 19 9.31 0.11 -1.81
N MET A 20 8.62 -0.92 -1.35
CA MET A 20 7.31 -0.84 -0.73
C MET A 20 7.32 -1.52 0.62
N GLN A 21 6.77 -0.88 1.62
CA GLN A 21 6.55 -1.48 2.93
C GLN A 21 5.09 -1.89 3.08
N ILE A 22 4.86 -3.12 3.55
CA ILE A 22 3.52 -3.65 3.85
C ILE A 22 3.47 -4.04 5.31
N THR A 23 2.52 -3.47 6.05
CA THR A 23 2.18 -3.90 7.42
C THR A 23 0.78 -4.49 7.44
N VAL A 24 0.68 -5.74 7.83
CA VAL A 24 -0.59 -6.49 7.92
C VAL A 24 -1.12 -6.48 9.34
N PHE A 25 -2.38 -6.14 9.47
CA PHE A 25 -3.13 -6.19 10.72
C PHE A 25 -4.26 -7.21 10.64
N SER A 26 -4.45 -7.94 11.73
CA SER A 26 -5.61 -8.81 11.95
C SER A 26 -6.04 -8.76 13.41
N LYS A 27 -7.34 -8.63 13.65
CA LYS A 27 -7.91 -8.55 14.99
C LYS A 27 -7.26 -7.44 15.85
N GLY A 28 -6.93 -6.32 15.23
CA GLY A 28 -6.33 -5.14 15.86
C GLY A 28 -4.84 -5.26 16.19
N LYS A 29 -4.14 -6.30 15.72
CA LYS A 29 -2.73 -6.54 16.02
C LYS A 29 -1.92 -6.68 14.74
N VAL A 30 -0.67 -6.28 14.78
CA VAL A 30 0.28 -6.50 13.68
C VAL A 30 0.57 -8.00 13.55
N VAL A 31 0.34 -8.52 12.36
CA VAL A 31 0.71 -9.88 11.96
C VAL A 31 2.14 -9.90 11.44
N THR A 32 2.47 -8.95 10.56
CA THR A 32 3.80 -8.83 9.98
C THR A 32 4.02 -7.44 9.40
N THR A 33 5.28 -7.03 9.33
CA THR A 33 5.74 -5.89 8.52
C THR A 33 6.86 -6.37 7.62
N GLN A 34 6.71 -6.16 6.30
CA GLN A 34 7.67 -6.61 5.30
C GLN A 34 8.03 -5.48 4.34
N HIS A 35 9.26 -5.53 3.84
CA HIS A 35 9.72 -4.68 2.76
C HIS A 35 9.83 -5.49 1.47
N LEU A 36 9.12 -5.03 0.43
CA LEU A 36 9.19 -5.62 -0.91
C LEU A 36 10.00 -4.72 -1.84
N ALA A 37 10.73 -5.33 -2.77
CA ALA A 37 11.56 -4.61 -3.73
C ALA A 37 10.74 -3.96 -4.88
N LEU A 38 9.51 -3.54 -4.58
CA LEU A 38 8.53 -2.95 -5.50
C LEU A 38 8.53 -1.42 -5.33
N GLY A 39 9.58 -0.75 -5.80
CA GLY A 39 9.65 0.72 -5.80
C GLY A 39 9.37 1.29 -7.18
N THR A 40 8.64 2.40 -7.24
CA THR A 40 8.21 3.02 -8.51
C THR A 40 9.37 3.48 -9.39
N MET A 41 10.41 4.09 -8.81
CA MET A 41 11.62 4.47 -9.54
C MET A 41 12.43 3.25 -9.98
N ARG A 42 12.57 2.27 -9.08
CA ARG A 42 13.26 1.01 -9.40
C ARG A 42 12.59 0.29 -10.57
N MET A 43 11.26 0.18 -10.55
CA MET A 43 10.51 -0.44 -11.64
C MET A 43 10.68 0.31 -12.95
N ARG A 44 10.58 1.64 -12.92
CA ARG A 44 10.83 2.47 -14.09
C ARG A 44 12.21 2.23 -14.70
N GLU A 45 13.25 2.20 -13.87
CA GLU A 45 14.62 2.00 -14.34
C GLU A 45 14.87 0.59 -14.90
N GLN A 46 14.35 -0.44 -14.24
CA GLN A 46 14.53 -1.82 -14.64
C GLN A 46 13.80 -2.14 -15.94
N LEU A 47 12.60 -1.60 -16.12
CA LEU A 47 11.71 -1.95 -17.21
C LEU A 47 11.85 -1.03 -18.42
N ALA A 48 12.18 0.24 -18.22
CA ALA A 48 12.45 1.17 -19.33
C ALA A 48 13.57 0.70 -20.27
N ARG A 49 14.51 -0.11 -19.76
CA ARG A 49 15.60 -0.70 -20.56
C ARG A 49 15.18 -1.93 -21.36
N LYS A 50 14.03 -2.53 -21.05
CA LYS A 50 13.58 -3.82 -21.61
C LYS A 50 12.33 -3.71 -22.47
N SER A 51 11.58 -2.62 -22.34
CA SER A 51 10.27 -2.48 -22.97
C SER A 51 10.35 -1.59 -24.20
N ASN A 52 9.82 -2.08 -25.33
CA ASN A 52 9.76 -1.33 -26.57
C ASN A 52 8.43 -0.55 -26.75
N ASN A 53 7.43 -0.81 -25.92
CA ASN A 53 6.13 -0.13 -25.91
C ASN A 53 5.46 -0.21 -24.52
N LEU A 54 4.43 0.61 -24.29
CA LEU A 54 3.72 0.71 -23.01
C LEU A 54 3.07 -0.61 -22.60
N ALA A 55 2.40 -1.30 -23.50
CA ALA A 55 1.72 -2.58 -23.18
C ALA A 55 2.71 -3.67 -22.70
N GLN A 56 3.89 -3.73 -23.32
CA GLN A 56 4.94 -4.64 -22.87
C GLN A 56 5.51 -4.24 -21.49
N TYR A 57 5.60 -2.94 -21.23
CA TYR A 57 6.01 -2.42 -19.93
C TYR A 57 5.01 -2.81 -18.84
N GLU A 58 3.72 -2.62 -19.07
CA GLU A 58 2.65 -2.98 -18.14
C GLU A 58 2.67 -4.47 -17.79
N LEU A 59 2.75 -5.36 -18.78
CA LEU A 59 2.84 -6.81 -18.56
C LEU A 59 4.06 -7.19 -17.69
N GLN A 60 5.20 -6.56 -17.92
CA GLN A 60 6.41 -6.82 -17.12
C GLN A 60 6.27 -6.30 -15.67
N VAL A 61 5.59 -5.18 -15.47
CA VAL A 61 5.27 -4.67 -14.13
C VAL A 61 4.35 -5.65 -13.42
N GLU A 62 3.26 -6.08 -14.07
CA GLU A 62 2.32 -7.05 -13.50
C GLU A 62 3.04 -8.33 -13.09
N GLU A 63 3.83 -8.93 -13.98
CA GLU A 63 4.59 -10.16 -13.69
C GLU A 63 5.53 -10.00 -12.48
N LEU A 64 6.23 -8.86 -12.38
CA LEU A 64 7.13 -8.59 -11.27
C LEU A 64 6.38 -8.41 -9.94
N VAL A 65 5.28 -7.66 -9.97
CA VAL A 65 4.45 -7.41 -8.77
C VAL A 65 3.80 -8.70 -8.31
N ASP A 66 3.21 -9.47 -9.21
CA ASP A 66 2.54 -10.72 -8.89
C ASP A 66 3.51 -11.72 -8.27
N LYS A 67 4.70 -11.86 -8.82
CA LYS A 67 5.73 -12.74 -8.26
C LYS A 67 6.09 -12.39 -6.82
N GLU A 68 6.33 -11.12 -6.51
CA GLU A 68 6.65 -10.67 -5.16
C GLU A 68 5.46 -10.85 -4.21
N LEU A 69 4.24 -10.57 -4.68
CA LEU A 69 3.02 -10.72 -3.90
C LEU A 69 2.64 -12.19 -3.67
N GLU A 70 2.88 -13.10 -4.61
CA GLU A 70 2.66 -14.54 -4.41
C GLU A 70 3.51 -15.07 -3.27
N VAL A 71 4.80 -14.72 -3.23
CA VAL A 71 5.70 -15.10 -2.13
C VAL A 71 5.21 -14.50 -0.81
N PHE A 72 4.87 -13.22 -0.81
CA PHE A 72 4.34 -12.54 0.38
C PHE A 72 3.04 -13.19 0.89
N LYS A 73 2.10 -13.49 0.01
CA LYS A 73 0.81 -14.14 0.36
C LYS A 73 1.03 -15.53 0.93
N ALA A 74 1.87 -16.34 0.27
CA ALA A 74 2.19 -17.68 0.73
C ALA A 74 2.85 -17.68 2.12
N MET A 75 3.66 -16.67 2.42
CA MET A 75 4.36 -16.57 3.69
C MET A 75 3.51 -15.95 4.81
N TYR A 76 2.64 -14.97 4.52
CA TYR A 76 2.07 -14.10 5.55
C TYR A 76 0.55 -14.02 5.56
N LEU A 77 -0.15 -14.39 4.48
CA LEU A 77 -1.59 -14.23 4.35
C LEU A 77 -2.39 -15.55 4.32
N GLN A 78 -1.79 -16.71 4.57
CA GLN A 78 -2.50 -18.00 4.47
C GLN A 78 -3.77 -18.06 5.32
N GLU A 79 -3.74 -17.48 6.52
CA GLU A 79 -4.87 -17.47 7.46
C GLU A 79 -5.47 -16.07 7.66
N THR A 80 -4.93 -15.05 6.98
CA THR A 80 -5.31 -13.65 7.20
C THR A 80 -6.03 -13.09 5.99
N LYS A 81 -7.33 -12.84 6.14
CA LYS A 81 -8.12 -12.15 5.11
C LYS A 81 -7.95 -10.64 5.26
N ILE A 82 -7.49 -9.98 4.20
CA ILE A 82 -7.38 -8.52 4.14
C ILE A 82 -8.64 -7.96 3.48
N LYS A 83 -9.40 -7.16 4.23
CA LYS A 83 -10.57 -6.45 3.71
C LYS A 83 -10.25 -5.04 3.24
N TYR A 84 -9.32 -4.39 3.94
CA TYR A 84 -8.97 -3.00 3.71
C TYR A 84 -7.52 -2.87 3.28
N LEU A 85 -7.31 -2.18 2.17
CA LEU A 85 -5.99 -1.78 1.72
C LEU A 85 -5.83 -0.29 2.01
N ILE A 86 -4.98 0.05 2.99
CA ILE A 86 -4.69 1.42 3.41
C ILE A 86 -3.42 1.85 2.71
N ILE A 87 -3.51 2.83 1.82
CA ILE A 87 -2.41 3.22 0.95
C ILE A 87 -1.90 4.60 1.33
N ILE A 88 -0.62 4.67 1.67
CA ILE A 88 0.09 5.92 1.94
C ILE A 88 0.74 6.41 0.65
N GLY A 89 0.54 7.68 0.31
CA GLY A 89 1.15 8.32 -0.85
C GLY A 89 0.23 9.32 -1.54
N ASP A 90 0.82 10.20 -2.34
CA ASP A 90 0.12 11.34 -2.92
C ASP A 90 -0.79 10.95 -4.09
N TYR A 91 -0.32 10.11 -5.02
CA TYR A 91 -1.08 9.73 -6.21
C TYR A 91 -2.41 9.04 -5.89
N ILE A 92 -2.44 8.18 -4.86
CA ILE A 92 -3.66 7.46 -4.50
C ILE A 92 -4.75 8.40 -3.98
N SER A 93 -4.37 9.49 -3.31
CA SER A 93 -5.31 10.51 -2.85
C SER A 93 -5.98 11.23 -4.03
N GLU A 94 -5.22 11.55 -5.09
CA GLU A 94 -5.79 12.13 -6.31
C GLU A 94 -6.72 11.14 -7.04
N ILE A 95 -6.28 9.89 -7.19
CA ILE A 95 -7.12 8.83 -7.77
C ILE A 95 -8.40 8.65 -6.96
N SER A 96 -8.31 8.61 -5.63
CA SER A 96 -9.46 8.51 -4.74
C SER A 96 -10.51 9.59 -5.00
N ARG A 97 -10.07 10.85 -5.07
CA ARG A 97 -10.96 11.99 -5.35
C ARG A 97 -11.63 11.91 -6.72
N LYS A 98 -10.97 11.31 -7.72
CA LYS A 98 -11.54 11.13 -9.07
C LYS A 98 -12.56 9.99 -9.12
N VAL A 99 -12.33 8.91 -8.36
CA VAL A 99 -13.23 7.75 -8.32
C VAL A 99 -14.51 8.03 -7.53
N GLU A 100 -14.40 8.64 -6.36
CA GLU A 100 -15.56 8.94 -5.48
C GLU A 100 -15.55 10.39 -5.01
N LYS A 101 -16.03 11.29 -5.86
CA LYS A 101 -16.03 12.75 -5.68
C LYS A 101 -16.77 13.27 -4.42
N ASN A 102 -17.62 12.46 -3.81
CA ASN A 102 -18.52 12.88 -2.73
C ASN A 102 -18.26 12.20 -1.38
N LYS A 103 -17.18 11.43 -1.23
CA LYS A 103 -16.81 10.83 0.05
C LYS A 103 -15.75 11.67 0.76
N GLU A 104 -16.07 12.13 1.94
CA GLU A 104 -15.15 12.90 2.80
C GLU A 104 -14.02 12.02 3.39
N ASP A 105 -14.21 10.69 3.44
CA ASP A 105 -13.31 9.76 4.11
C ASP A 105 -12.22 9.14 3.22
N ASN A 106 -12.15 9.52 1.94
CA ASN A 106 -11.22 8.98 0.93
C ASN A 106 -11.20 7.43 0.85
N THR A 107 -12.32 6.77 1.17
CA THR A 107 -12.49 5.32 1.05
C THR A 107 -13.14 4.99 -0.29
N ILE A 108 -12.56 4.06 -1.03
CA ILE A 108 -13.03 3.62 -2.35
C ILE A 108 -13.37 2.13 -2.29
N GLU A 109 -14.45 1.69 -2.93
CA GLU A 109 -14.66 0.27 -3.21
C GLU A 109 -13.61 -0.23 -4.20
N ALA A 110 -12.99 -1.38 -3.92
CA ALA A 110 -11.93 -1.94 -4.77
C ALA A 110 -12.39 -2.12 -6.23
N ALA A 111 -13.63 -2.56 -6.45
CA ALA A 111 -14.18 -2.71 -7.80
C ALA A 111 -14.26 -1.38 -8.58
N LYS A 112 -14.58 -0.26 -7.90
CA LYS A 112 -14.62 1.06 -8.52
C LYS A 112 -13.21 1.56 -8.85
N PHE A 113 -12.27 1.34 -7.94
CA PHE A 113 -10.86 1.64 -8.16
C PHE A 113 -10.33 0.90 -9.39
N LEU A 114 -10.47 -0.42 -9.44
CA LEU A 114 -10.02 -1.24 -10.56
C LEU A 114 -10.68 -0.84 -11.89
N LYS A 115 -11.98 -0.53 -11.86
CA LYS A 115 -12.67 -0.03 -13.04
C LYS A 115 -12.12 1.31 -13.53
N TYR A 116 -11.72 2.19 -12.60
CA TYR A 116 -11.14 3.49 -12.95
C TYR A 116 -9.73 3.31 -13.54
N ILE A 117 -8.87 2.48 -12.92
CA ILE A 117 -7.53 2.19 -13.46
C ILE A 117 -7.62 1.63 -14.89
N ARG A 118 -8.50 0.65 -15.15
CA ARG A 118 -8.69 0.11 -16.51
C ARG A 118 -9.10 1.16 -17.55
N LYS A 119 -9.79 2.22 -17.16
CA LYS A 119 -10.09 3.34 -18.07
C LYS A 119 -8.85 4.20 -18.34
N LEU A 120 -7.94 4.30 -17.37
CA LEU A 120 -6.69 5.01 -17.56
C LEU A 120 -5.73 4.24 -18.46
N ASP A 121 -5.77 2.90 -18.47
CA ASP A 121 -4.96 2.06 -19.36
C ASP A 121 -5.23 2.34 -20.86
N GLU A 122 -6.39 2.94 -21.21
CA GLU A 122 -6.76 3.33 -22.57
C GLU A 122 -6.25 4.73 -22.98
N LYS A 123 -5.61 5.46 -22.05
CA LYS A 123 -5.18 6.87 -22.22
C LYS A 123 -3.68 7.01 -22.42
N THR A 124 -3.29 8.11 -23.05
CA THR A 124 -1.88 8.51 -23.10
C THR A 124 -1.39 9.02 -21.75
N LEU A 125 -0.08 9.03 -21.54
CA LEU A 125 0.52 9.54 -20.32
C LEU A 125 0.13 11.01 -20.06
N GLU A 126 0.09 11.82 -21.11
CA GLU A 126 -0.32 13.23 -21.04
C GLU A 126 -1.77 13.37 -20.57
N GLU A 127 -2.70 12.56 -21.11
CA GLU A 127 -4.10 12.56 -20.71
C GLU A 127 -4.28 12.10 -19.24
N ILE A 128 -3.47 11.12 -18.79
CA ILE A 128 -3.50 10.66 -17.38
C ILE A 128 -2.99 11.78 -16.47
N SER A 129 -1.90 12.44 -16.84
CA SER A 129 -1.31 13.52 -16.07
C SER A 129 -2.24 14.72 -15.93
N GLU A 130 -2.90 15.11 -17.00
CA GLU A 130 -3.91 16.16 -16.98
C GLU A 130 -5.11 15.76 -16.13
N GLU A 131 -5.61 14.53 -16.25
CA GLU A 131 -6.75 14.04 -15.47
C GLU A 131 -6.45 13.99 -13.98
N LEU A 132 -5.25 13.59 -13.60
CA LEU A 132 -4.82 13.48 -12.20
C LEU A 132 -4.19 14.76 -11.65
N ASN A 133 -4.10 15.84 -12.44
CA ASN A 133 -3.46 17.10 -12.09
C ASN A 133 -2.00 16.92 -11.61
N LEU A 134 -1.24 16.06 -12.29
CA LEU A 134 0.15 15.79 -11.94
C LEU A 134 1.10 16.87 -12.50
N SER A 135 2.26 17.01 -11.86
CA SER A 135 3.36 17.81 -12.41
C SER A 135 4.19 16.97 -13.38
N ASN A 136 4.78 17.59 -14.39
CA ASN A 136 5.59 16.92 -15.42
C ASN A 136 6.71 16.03 -14.87
N GLU A 137 7.24 16.34 -13.69
CA GLU A 137 8.27 15.52 -13.02
C GLU A 137 7.69 14.21 -12.44
N SER A 138 6.41 14.21 -12.11
CA SER A 138 5.70 13.08 -11.49
C SER A 138 5.11 12.11 -12.52
N ASP A 139 4.91 12.54 -13.75
CA ASP A 139 4.19 11.78 -14.79
C ASP A 139 4.80 10.40 -15.04
N ALA A 140 6.12 10.31 -15.09
CA ALA A 140 6.83 9.06 -15.36
C ALA A 140 6.70 7.99 -14.25
N LEU A 141 6.22 8.37 -13.06
CA LEU A 141 6.08 7.47 -11.92
C LEU A 141 4.62 7.02 -11.69
N VAL A 142 3.65 7.69 -12.30
CA VAL A 142 2.24 7.40 -12.07
C VAL A 142 1.84 6.02 -12.58
N ILE A 143 2.33 5.61 -13.74
CA ILE A 143 2.02 4.28 -14.31
C ILE A 143 2.53 3.15 -13.42
N PRO A 144 3.84 3.06 -13.07
CA PRO A 144 4.29 2.03 -12.13
C PRO A 144 3.54 2.06 -10.79
N TYR A 145 3.18 3.24 -10.29
CA TYR A 145 2.41 3.37 -9.07
C TYR A 145 1.00 2.78 -9.21
N MET A 146 0.28 3.13 -10.27
CA MET A 146 -1.07 2.60 -10.55
C MET A 146 -1.05 1.09 -10.72
N MET A 147 -0.08 0.56 -11.47
CA MET A 147 0.06 -0.88 -11.70
C MET A 147 0.32 -1.65 -10.41
N ILE A 148 1.22 -1.16 -9.53
CA ILE A 148 1.47 -1.77 -8.23
C ILE A 148 0.16 -1.92 -7.45
N PHE A 149 -0.64 -0.85 -7.33
CA PHE A 149 -1.86 -0.90 -6.53
C PHE A 149 -3.00 -1.65 -7.20
N LYS A 150 -3.07 -1.66 -8.54
CA LYS A 150 -3.97 -2.53 -9.30
C LYS A 150 -3.69 -3.99 -8.95
N CYS A 151 -2.46 -4.45 -9.16
CA CYS A 151 -2.07 -5.83 -8.86
C CYS A 151 -2.26 -6.19 -7.39
N MET A 152 -1.95 -5.27 -6.47
CA MET A 152 -2.18 -5.48 -5.05
C MET A 152 -3.66 -5.65 -4.71
N ALA A 153 -4.53 -4.77 -5.21
CA ALA A 153 -5.95 -4.84 -4.94
C ALA A 153 -6.57 -6.15 -5.47
N GLU A 154 -6.15 -6.58 -6.66
CA GLU A 154 -6.59 -7.84 -7.29
C GLU A 154 -6.02 -9.05 -6.55
N SER A 155 -4.72 -9.10 -6.31
CA SER A 155 -4.02 -10.25 -5.74
C SER A 155 -4.36 -10.49 -4.26
N ILE A 156 -4.52 -9.44 -3.47
CA ILE A 156 -4.89 -9.52 -2.05
C ILE A 156 -6.40 -9.75 -1.88
N GLY A 157 -7.21 -9.35 -2.87
CA GLY A 157 -8.66 -9.46 -2.82
C GLY A 157 -9.30 -8.49 -1.81
N ALA A 158 -8.75 -7.29 -1.66
CA ALA A 158 -9.29 -6.27 -0.79
C ALA A 158 -10.70 -5.83 -1.23
N GLU A 159 -11.58 -5.61 -0.26
CA GLU A 159 -12.95 -5.12 -0.51
C GLU A 159 -12.97 -3.60 -0.71
N SER A 160 -12.10 -2.88 0.00
CA SER A 160 -12.02 -1.41 -0.02
C SER A 160 -10.58 -0.93 0.09
N LEU A 161 -10.30 0.22 -0.54
CA LEU A 161 -9.07 0.98 -0.41
C LEU A 161 -9.34 2.24 0.39
N TRP A 162 -8.41 2.64 1.24
CA TRP A 162 -8.44 3.91 1.95
C TRP A 162 -7.15 4.67 1.73
N ALA A 163 -7.27 5.90 1.25
CA ALA A 163 -6.16 6.82 1.04
C ALA A 163 -6.26 7.97 2.07
N PRO A 164 -5.64 7.85 3.26
CA PRO A 164 -5.78 8.86 4.31
C PRO A 164 -5.20 10.23 3.92
N GLY A 165 -4.38 10.29 2.87
CA GLY A 165 -3.73 11.53 2.44
C GLY A 165 -2.61 11.97 3.37
N THR A 166 -2.05 11.04 4.14
CA THR A 166 -0.95 11.29 5.06
C THR A 166 0.40 10.89 4.47
N ASN A 167 1.46 11.48 4.99
CA ASN A 167 2.84 11.22 4.59
C ASN A 167 3.77 11.10 5.81
N VAL A 168 5.06 10.87 5.58
CA VAL A 168 6.06 10.72 6.64
C VAL A 168 6.14 11.95 7.55
N SER A 169 6.00 13.16 7.00
CA SER A 169 6.04 14.40 7.79
C SER A 169 4.87 14.48 8.78
N ASP A 170 3.67 14.02 8.38
CA ASP A 170 2.52 13.93 9.27
C ASP A 170 2.78 12.95 10.41
N GLY A 171 3.42 11.80 10.11
CA GLY A 171 3.84 10.83 11.12
C GLY A 171 4.84 11.41 12.13
N ILE A 172 5.81 12.20 11.68
CA ILE A 172 6.78 12.89 12.55
C ILE A 172 6.06 13.91 13.44
N ALA A 173 5.16 14.72 12.86
CA ALA A 173 4.38 15.71 13.60
C ALA A 173 3.46 15.03 14.64
N PHE A 174 2.82 13.93 14.28
CA PHE A 174 2.00 13.11 15.17
C PHE A 174 2.83 12.57 16.36
N HIS A 175 3.99 11.97 16.09
CA HIS A 175 4.87 11.44 17.13
C HIS A 175 5.36 12.56 18.07
N TYR A 176 5.71 13.72 17.53
CA TYR A 176 6.09 14.88 18.35
C TYR A 176 4.94 15.32 19.25
N ALA A 177 3.72 15.44 18.71
CA ALA A 177 2.55 15.85 19.48
C ALA A 177 2.20 14.83 20.58
N GLN A 178 2.29 13.53 20.29
CA GLN A 178 2.11 12.45 21.26
C GLN A 178 3.14 12.53 22.39
N LYS A 179 4.43 12.62 22.05
CA LYS A 179 5.52 12.69 23.01
C LYS A 179 5.43 13.88 23.96
N ASN A 180 4.85 14.99 23.49
CA ASN A 180 4.64 16.21 24.29
C ASN A 180 3.25 16.28 24.93
N ASN A 181 2.47 15.18 24.94
CA ASN A 181 1.12 15.10 25.50
C ASN A 181 0.14 16.13 24.93
N MET A 182 0.36 16.56 23.66
CA MET A 182 -0.54 17.50 22.96
C MET A 182 -1.77 16.81 22.39
N ILE A 183 -1.67 15.51 22.15
CA ILE A 183 -2.75 14.65 21.64
C ILE A 183 -2.82 13.37 22.48
N ARG A 184 -4.03 12.81 22.60
CA ARG A 184 -4.25 11.47 23.15
C ARG A 184 -4.30 10.48 22.00
N VAL A 185 -3.51 9.41 22.12
CA VAL A 185 -3.48 8.31 21.16
C VAL A 185 -4.18 7.11 21.76
N GLU A 186 -5.13 6.54 21.04
CA GLU A 186 -5.88 5.36 21.49
C GLU A 186 -5.18 4.05 21.11
N HIS A 187 -4.45 4.06 19.98
CA HIS A 187 -3.76 2.88 19.50
C HIS A 187 -2.44 2.63 20.26
N ASP A 188 -2.22 1.39 20.67
CA ASP A 188 -1.01 0.96 21.37
C ASP A 188 0.04 0.44 20.38
N PHE A 189 0.89 1.33 19.90
CA PHE A 189 1.99 1.00 18.99
C PHE A 189 3.08 0.11 19.64
N GLU A 190 3.24 0.15 20.97
CA GLU A 190 4.20 -0.73 21.66
C GLU A 190 3.71 -2.18 21.64
N ALA A 191 2.41 -2.37 21.85
CA ALA A 191 1.78 -3.69 21.70
C ALA A 191 1.91 -4.24 20.28
N ASP A 192 1.90 -3.39 19.24
CA ASP A 192 2.14 -3.80 17.86
C ASP A 192 3.57 -4.33 17.66
N VAL A 193 4.58 -3.64 18.20
CA VAL A 193 5.98 -4.07 18.12
C VAL A 193 6.15 -5.44 18.79
N LEU A 194 5.57 -5.62 19.97
CA LEU A 194 5.62 -6.91 20.69
C LEU A 194 4.87 -8.01 19.93
N SER A 195 3.72 -7.70 19.34
CA SER A 195 2.97 -8.66 18.53
C SER A 195 3.76 -9.10 17.29
N ALA A 196 4.39 -8.15 16.58
CA ALA A 196 5.22 -8.44 15.42
C ALA A 196 6.45 -9.29 15.81
N ALA A 197 7.10 -8.98 16.93
CA ALA A 197 8.24 -9.74 17.43
C ALA A 197 7.86 -11.19 17.79
N ARG A 198 6.71 -11.39 18.45
CA ARG A 198 6.19 -12.74 18.78
C ARG A 198 5.89 -13.54 17.52
N ASN A 199 5.17 -12.96 16.56
CA ASN A 199 4.86 -13.62 15.29
C ASN A 199 6.12 -14.02 14.52
N LEU A 200 7.15 -13.16 14.55
CA LEU A 200 8.44 -13.46 13.95
C LEU A 200 9.13 -14.62 14.65
N SER A 201 9.13 -14.61 15.99
CA SER A 201 9.73 -15.66 16.82
C SER A 201 9.06 -17.01 16.61
N GLU A 202 7.73 -17.07 16.61
CA GLU A 202 6.98 -18.30 16.36
C GLU A 202 7.30 -18.88 14.97
N ARG A 203 7.39 -18.02 13.95
CA ARG A 203 7.73 -18.41 12.59
C ARG A 203 9.11 -19.08 12.49
N TYR A 204 10.10 -18.55 13.19
CA TYR A 204 11.47 -19.06 13.15
C TYR A 204 11.78 -20.06 14.26
N MET A 205 10.74 -20.54 14.98
CA MET A 205 10.85 -21.51 16.09
C MET A 205 11.90 -21.08 17.13
N SER A 206 11.94 -19.79 17.45
CA SER A 206 12.88 -19.25 18.41
C SER A 206 12.61 -19.79 19.81
N TYR A 207 13.64 -19.90 20.64
CA TYR A 207 13.55 -20.43 21.99
C TYR A 207 12.71 -19.49 22.88
N THR A 208 11.55 -19.97 23.32
CA THR A 208 10.52 -19.19 24.05
C THR A 208 11.03 -18.37 25.24
N PRO A 209 11.97 -18.86 26.11
CA PRO A 209 12.50 -18.06 27.22
C PRO A 209 13.29 -16.79 26.86
N HIS A 210 13.56 -16.57 25.58
CA HIS A 210 14.24 -15.35 25.10
C HIS A 210 13.26 -14.33 24.48
N ILE A 211 11.95 -14.58 24.52
CA ILE A 211 10.93 -13.76 23.87
C ILE A 211 10.18 -12.87 24.87
N ASP A 212 10.16 -13.25 26.13
CA ASP A 212 9.62 -12.51 27.26
C ASP A 212 10.73 -11.68 27.90
#